data_843f84e3b12d7ec99a8ecb5611de22f9
#
_entry.id   843f84e3b12d7ec99a8ecb5611de22f9
#
_cell.length_a   1.000
_cell.length_b   1.000
_cell.length_c   1.000
_cell.angle_alpha   90.00
_cell.angle_beta   90.00
_cell.angle_gamma   90.00
#
_symmetry.space_group_name_H-M   'P 1'
#
loop_
_entity.id
_entity.type
_entity.pdbx_description
1 polymer ?
#
loop_
_entity_poly.entity_id
_entity_poly.type
_entity_poly.pdbx_seq_one_letter_code
_entity_poly.pdbx_strand_id
1 'polypeptide(L)'
;MEREGNGDALHFKVKEAIIQLIKSGEYTPHTQLPTEAEFCEKFGVSRTTVRTALQQLTLEGYVYRKQGKGTFVSGQKVKQVLTNTVSNFTEQLTTQGKSPTIKVIGLTVIQSDAFLEEIFTLQKGDPVNMLERIRYADNEPLQYEIAYLPWRQTPGLNAKECEKSLYRLLEHQFGLKVKKTIEYLELSHADKDIAEKLKVKVGAPCFSLITYAYLEDGTPIEYSKTIFRGDTANFVIERHY
;
A
#
# COMPACT_ATOMS: atom_id res chain seq x y z
N MET A 1 23.59 -35.85 20.29
CA MET A 1 23.11 -35.15 19.08
C MET A 1 21.63 -34.92 19.23
N GLU A 2 21.21 -33.89 19.96
CA GLU A 2 19.79 -33.45 20.11
C GLU A 2 19.78 -32.11 20.81
N ARG A 3 20.14 -31.02 20.09
CA ARG A 3 20.02 -29.63 20.58
C ARG A 3 19.61 -28.60 19.52
N GLU A 4 19.34 -29.01 18.29
CA GLU A 4 18.99 -28.04 17.23
C GLU A 4 17.47 -27.76 17.07
N GLY A 5 16.59 -28.61 17.57
CA GLY A 5 15.14 -28.44 17.40
C GLY A 5 14.41 -27.48 18.37
N ASN A 6 15.06 -27.10 19.48
CA ASN A 6 14.38 -26.31 20.53
C ASN A 6 14.55 -24.81 20.39
N GLY A 7 15.56 -24.33 19.65
CA GLY A 7 15.82 -22.90 19.42
C GLY A 7 14.85 -22.29 18.42
N ASP A 8 14.49 -23.03 17.37
CA ASP A 8 13.57 -22.56 16.33
C ASP A 8 12.13 -22.40 16.83
N ALA A 9 11.69 -23.30 17.72
CA ALA A 9 10.38 -23.17 18.36
C ALA A 9 10.32 -22.01 19.37
N LEU A 10 11.46 -21.65 19.99
CA LEU A 10 11.47 -20.65 21.07
C LEU A 10 11.41 -19.22 20.55
N HIS A 11 12.16 -18.87 19.50
CA HIS A 11 12.06 -17.53 18.91
C HIS A 11 10.72 -17.30 18.23
N PHE A 12 10.10 -18.35 17.65
CA PHE A 12 8.75 -18.26 17.12
C PHE A 12 7.73 -17.96 18.22
N LYS A 13 7.81 -18.62 19.39
CA LYS A 13 6.93 -18.33 20.54
C LYS A 13 7.09 -16.89 21.04
N VAL A 14 8.32 -16.39 21.12
CA VAL A 14 8.60 -15.01 21.50
C VAL A 14 8.04 -14.03 20.48
N LYS A 15 8.20 -14.32 19.18
CA LYS A 15 7.64 -13.50 18.09
C LYS A 15 6.12 -13.41 18.21
N GLU A 16 5.43 -14.54 18.34
CA GLU A 16 3.97 -14.58 18.48
C GLU A 16 3.49 -13.87 19.75
N ALA A 17 4.19 -14.02 20.88
CA ALA A 17 3.86 -13.29 22.10
C ALA A 17 3.95 -11.78 21.90
N ILE A 18 4.99 -11.27 21.24
CA ILE A 18 5.14 -9.84 20.95
C ILE A 18 4.02 -9.36 19.99
N ILE A 19 3.66 -10.17 18.97
CA ILE A 19 2.53 -9.86 18.08
C ILE A 19 1.23 -9.71 18.87
N GLN A 20 0.97 -10.61 19.84
CA GLN A 20 -0.24 -10.51 20.68
C GLN A 20 -0.23 -9.25 21.54
N LEU A 21 0.91 -8.85 22.11
CA LEU A 21 1.06 -7.62 22.89
C LEU A 21 0.82 -6.35 22.03
N ILE A 22 1.24 -6.38 20.77
CA ILE A 22 0.94 -5.32 19.81
C ILE A 22 -0.55 -5.30 19.46
N LYS A 23 -1.14 -6.46 19.19
CA LYS A 23 -2.57 -6.57 18.83
C LYS A 23 -3.51 -6.20 19.98
N SER A 24 -3.13 -6.51 21.22
CA SER A 24 -3.90 -6.13 22.41
C SER A 24 -3.81 -4.67 22.77
N GLY A 25 -2.89 -3.90 22.14
CA GLY A 25 -2.66 -2.50 22.42
C GLY A 25 -1.73 -2.22 23.61
N GLU A 26 -1.11 -3.24 24.21
CA GLU A 26 -0.08 -3.05 25.23
C GLU A 26 1.13 -2.28 24.67
N TYR A 27 1.48 -2.58 23.40
CA TYR A 27 2.44 -1.80 22.63
C TYR A 27 1.72 -1.12 21.46
N THR A 28 1.56 0.20 21.57
CA THR A 28 0.85 1.00 20.57
C THR A 28 1.76 1.36 19.38
N PRO A 29 1.20 1.65 18.19
CA PRO A 29 1.97 2.10 17.05
C PRO A 29 2.92 3.27 17.36
N HIS A 30 4.12 3.19 16.80
CA HIS A 30 5.21 4.19 16.96
C HIS A 30 5.81 4.31 18.35
N THR A 31 5.37 3.53 19.33
CA THR A 31 6.02 3.44 20.65
C THR A 31 7.25 2.55 20.59
N GLN A 32 8.22 2.86 21.44
CA GLN A 32 9.43 2.06 21.58
C GLN A 32 9.10 0.76 22.31
N LEU A 33 9.55 -0.36 21.75
CA LEU A 33 9.51 -1.65 22.43
C LEU A 33 10.59 -1.74 23.51
N PRO A 34 10.40 -2.60 24.51
CA PRO A 34 11.45 -2.96 25.45
C PRO A 34 12.74 -3.40 24.75
N THR A 35 13.86 -3.18 25.40
CA THR A 35 15.18 -3.59 24.93
C THR A 35 15.31 -5.10 24.81
N GLU A 36 16.33 -5.58 24.07
CA GLU A 36 16.63 -7.03 24.00
C GLU A 36 16.84 -7.63 25.41
N ALA A 37 17.41 -6.88 26.34
CA ALA A 37 17.65 -7.34 27.71
C ALA A 37 16.34 -7.49 28.50
N GLU A 38 15.47 -6.50 28.45
CA GLU A 38 14.15 -6.55 29.10
C GLU A 38 13.27 -7.66 28.53
N PHE A 39 13.33 -7.92 27.24
CA PHE A 39 12.63 -9.07 26.65
C PHE A 39 13.24 -10.42 27.08
N CYS A 40 14.57 -10.50 27.27
CA CYS A 40 15.18 -11.71 27.84
C CYS A 40 14.64 -12.01 29.24
N GLU A 41 14.50 -11.00 30.08
CA GLU A 41 13.91 -11.14 31.41
C GLU A 41 12.42 -11.51 31.34
N LYS A 42 11.64 -10.76 30.54
CA LYS A 42 10.19 -10.97 30.39
C LYS A 42 9.84 -12.38 29.90
N PHE A 43 10.61 -12.94 28.96
CA PHE A 43 10.31 -14.25 28.35
C PHE A 43 11.19 -15.39 28.86
N GLY A 44 12.19 -15.11 29.67
CA GLY A 44 13.10 -16.15 30.20
C GLY A 44 13.94 -16.84 29.11
N VAL A 45 14.37 -16.11 28.07
CA VAL A 45 15.07 -16.65 26.90
C VAL A 45 16.41 -15.96 26.63
N SER A 46 17.22 -16.57 25.79
CA SER A 46 18.54 -16.01 25.40
C SER A 46 18.41 -14.75 24.55
N ARG A 47 19.45 -13.88 24.55
CA ARG A 47 19.53 -12.72 23.67
C ARG A 47 19.46 -13.08 22.18
N THR A 48 20.05 -14.22 21.79
CA THR A 48 19.98 -14.71 20.41
C THR A 48 18.53 -15.00 20.01
N THR A 49 17.76 -15.65 20.87
CA THR A 49 16.33 -15.94 20.66
C THR A 49 15.51 -14.66 20.46
N VAL A 50 15.68 -13.69 21.36
CA VAL A 50 15.00 -12.38 21.25
C VAL A 50 15.40 -11.64 19.97
N ARG A 51 16.69 -11.60 19.65
CA ARG A 51 17.21 -10.93 18.45
C ARG A 51 16.65 -11.52 17.17
N THR A 52 16.59 -12.87 17.09
CA THR A 52 15.99 -13.56 15.94
C THR A 52 14.49 -13.24 15.82
N ALA A 53 13.75 -13.26 16.93
CA ALA A 53 12.33 -12.89 16.95
C ALA A 53 12.13 -11.44 16.47
N LEU A 54 12.89 -10.48 16.97
CA LEU A 54 12.82 -9.08 16.57
C LEU A 54 13.25 -8.85 15.10
N GLN A 55 14.20 -9.64 14.60
CA GLN A 55 14.56 -9.58 13.17
C GLN A 55 13.41 -10.07 12.30
N GLN A 56 12.76 -11.18 12.66
CA GLN A 56 11.58 -11.67 11.93
C GLN A 56 10.42 -10.66 11.99
N LEU A 57 10.13 -10.10 13.18
CA LEU A 57 9.13 -9.03 13.32
C LEU A 57 9.43 -7.82 12.45
N THR A 58 10.71 -7.48 12.27
CA THR A 58 11.13 -6.39 11.38
C THR A 58 10.90 -6.76 9.91
N LEU A 59 11.25 -7.98 9.49
CA LEU A 59 10.99 -8.48 8.14
C LEU A 59 9.50 -8.58 7.82
N GLU A 60 8.70 -9.01 8.80
CA GLU A 60 7.25 -9.10 8.69
C GLU A 60 6.54 -7.74 8.86
N GLY A 61 7.31 -6.67 9.19
CA GLY A 61 6.82 -5.29 9.27
C GLY A 61 5.99 -4.98 10.53
N TYR A 62 6.02 -5.80 11.56
CA TYR A 62 5.39 -5.49 12.87
C TYR A 62 6.16 -4.44 13.64
N VAL A 63 7.48 -4.37 13.43
CA VAL A 63 8.36 -3.42 14.11
C VAL A 63 9.39 -2.85 13.15
N TYR A 64 9.95 -1.70 13.48
CA TYR A 64 11.06 -1.10 12.75
C TYR A 64 12.17 -0.65 13.70
N ARG A 65 13.42 -0.65 13.22
CA ARG A 65 14.58 -0.21 14.00
C ARG A 65 14.98 1.21 13.64
N LYS A 66 15.21 2.03 14.65
CA LYS A 66 15.90 3.33 14.51
C LYS A 66 17.30 3.19 15.11
N GLN A 67 18.33 3.42 14.29
CA GLN A 67 19.72 3.32 14.74
C GLN A 67 19.98 4.21 15.96
N GLY A 68 20.57 3.64 17.01
CA GLY A 68 20.84 4.31 18.28
C GLY A 68 19.62 4.64 19.15
N LYS A 69 18.40 4.38 18.67
CA LYS A 69 17.15 4.71 19.40
C LYS A 69 16.33 3.49 19.82
N GLY A 70 16.60 2.31 19.22
CA GLY A 70 15.91 1.08 19.57
C GLY A 70 14.93 0.55 18.52
N THR A 71 14.06 -0.36 18.93
CA THR A 71 13.01 -0.98 18.10
C THR A 71 11.66 -0.36 18.47
N PHE A 72 10.86 -0.07 17.46
CA PHE A 72 9.56 0.60 17.61
C PHE A 72 8.47 -0.24 16.95
N VAL A 73 7.26 -0.19 17.46
CA VAL A 73 6.08 -0.80 16.84
C VAL A 73 5.80 -0.10 15.53
N SER A 74 5.66 -0.86 14.45
CA SER A 74 5.16 -0.32 13.17
C SER A 74 3.69 0.06 13.32
N GLY A 75 3.23 1.03 12.52
CA GLY A 75 1.79 1.24 12.35
C GLY A 75 1.13 -0.07 11.86
N GLN A 76 -0.12 -0.31 12.23
CA GLN A 76 -0.85 -1.46 11.68
C GLN A 76 -0.82 -1.36 10.15
N LYS A 77 -0.35 -2.43 9.50
CA LYS A 77 -0.38 -2.51 8.04
C LYS A 77 -1.82 -2.37 7.57
N VAL A 78 -2.01 -1.53 6.58
CA VAL A 78 -3.31 -1.37 5.93
C VAL A 78 -3.55 -2.59 5.04
N LYS A 79 -4.63 -3.31 5.31
CA LYS A 79 -5.05 -4.42 4.47
C LYS A 79 -5.61 -3.87 3.15
N GLN A 80 -5.00 -4.25 2.05
CA GLN A 80 -5.50 -4.05 0.70
C GLN A 80 -6.17 -5.35 0.28
N VAL A 81 -7.49 -5.38 0.28
CA VAL A 81 -8.23 -6.60 -0.05
C VAL A 81 -8.41 -6.66 -1.56
N LEU A 82 -7.78 -7.63 -2.20
CA LEU A 82 -7.92 -7.94 -3.62
C LEU A 82 -9.09 -8.94 -3.78
N THR A 83 -10.32 -8.43 -3.79
CA THR A 83 -11.53 -9.22 -4.01
C THR A 83 -12.18 -8.87 -5.35
N ASN A 84 -13.13 -9.71 -5.78
CA ASN A 84 -13.92 -9.48 -7.00
C ASN A 84 -14.82 -8.24 -6.94
N THR A 85 -14.89 -7.55 -5.81
CA THR A 85 -15.64 -6.30 -5.63
C THR A 85 -14.69 -5.14 -5.47
N VAL A 86 -14.84 -4.12 -6.30
CA VAL A 86 -14.11 -2.86 -6.21
C VAL A 86 -14.63 -2.08 -5.01
N SER A 87 -14.17 -2.43 -3.80
CA SER A 87 -14.34 -1.58 -2.64
C SER A 87 -13.38 -0.39 -2.77
N ASN A 88 -13.91 0.83 -2.63
CA ASN A 88 -13.06 2.00 -2.78
C ASN A 88 -12.09 2.14 -1.59
N PHE A 89 -10.96 2.81 -1.84
CA PHE A 89 -9.91 3.07 -0.86
C PHE A 89 -10.44 3.62 0.48
N THR A 90 -11.39 4.54 0.41
CA THR A 90 -11.99 5.18 1.60
C THR A 90 -12.74 4.16 2.45
N GLU A 91 -13.55 3.32 1.85
CA GLU A 91 -14.31 2.27 2.57
C GLU A 91 -13.37 1.25 3.21
N GLN A 92 -12.36 0.78 2.47
CA GLN A 92 -11.38 -0.18 3.00
C GLN A 92 -10.64 0.36 4.23
N LEU A 93 -10.27 1.63 4.26
CA LEU A 93 -9.60 2.24 5.40
C LEU A 93 -10.56 2.51 6.56
N THR A 94 -11.74 3.04 6.28
CA THR A 94 -12.74 3.34 7.32
C THR A 94 -13.16 2.08 8.09
N THR A 95 -13.35 0.95 7.39
CA THR A 95 -13.66 -0.34 8.04
C THR A 95 -12.51 -0.86 8.92
N GLN A 96 -11.29 -0.39 8.69
CA GLN A 96 -10.12 -0.70 9.51
C GLN A 96 -9.88 0.35 10.62
N GLY A 97 -10.83 1.29 10.83
CA GLY A 97 -10.74 2.35 11.85
C GLY A 97 -9.71 3.43 11.53
N LYS A 98 -9.29 3.56 10.26
CA LYS A 98 -8.33 4.56 9.81
C LYS A 98 -9.01 5.73 9.12
N SER A 99 -8.38 6.91 9.20
CA SER A 99 -8.84 8.13 8.54
C SER A 99 -8.19 8.27 7.16
N PRO A 100 -8.92 8.00 6.05
CA PRO A 100 -8.41 8.16 4.70
C PRO A 100 -8.40 9.61 4.26
N THR A 101 -7.35 10.01 3.55
CA THR A 101 -7.29 11.30 2.84
C THR A 101 -6.63 11.08 1.48
N ILE A 102 -7.15 11.73 0.44
CA ILE A 102 -6.58 11.71 -0.90
C ILE A 102 -6.19 13.14 -1.26
N LYS A 103 -4.95 13.34 -1.71
CA LYS A 103 -4.48 14.63 -2.23
C LYS A 103 -4.10 14.48 -3.69
N VAL A 104 -4.64 15.30 -4.53
CA VAL A 104 -4.19 15.47 -5.90
C VAL A 104 -2.95 16.35 -5.88
N ILE A 105 -1.85 15.85 -6.43
CA ILE A 105 -0.58 16.58 -6.53
C ILE A 105 -0.28 17.05 -7.96
N GLY A 106 -1.00 16.50 -8.94
CA GLY A 106 -0.93 16.88 -10.34
C GLY A 106 -2.17 16.43 -11.11
N LEU A 107 -2.65 17.29 -11.99
CA LEU A 107 -3.62 16.96 -13.03
C LEU A 107 -3.28 17.79 -14.28
N THR A 108 -2.80 17.11 -15.31
CA THR A 108 -2.36 17.73 -16.55
C THR A 108 -2.90 16.97 -17.76
N VAL A 109 -3.11 17.67 -18.85
CA VAL A 109 -3.39 17.02 -20.14
C VAL A 109 -2.07 16.87 -20.88
N ILE A 110 -1.75 15.65 -21.24
CA ILE A 110 -0.55 15.29 -22.01
C ILE A 110 -0.92 14.75 -23.38
N GLN A 111 0.02 14.73 -24.31
CA GLN A 111 -0.11 13.96 -25.55
C GLN A 111 0.16 12.49 -25.27
N SER A 112 -0.62 11.59 -25.86
CA SER A 112 -0.38 10.16 -25.78
C SER A 112 0.97 9.79 -26.43
N ASP A 113 1.66 8.86 -25.81
CA ASP A 113 2.78 8.13 -26.41
C ASP A 113 2.29 6.80 -27.00
N ALA A 114 3.19 6.06 -27.66
CA ALA A 114 2.86 4.80 -28.32
C ALA A 114 2.24 3.76 -27.35
N PHE A 115 2.64 3.79 -26.08
CA PHE A 115 2.12 2.88 -25.06
C PHE A 115 0.66 3.21 -24.69
N LEU A 116 0.34 4.48 -24.44
CA LEU A 116 -1.02 4.92 -24.14
C LEU A 116 -1.95 4.83 -25.36
N GLU A 117 -1.41 5.04 -26.58
CA GLU A 117 -2.12 4.86 -27.85
C GLU A 117 -2.58 3.41 -28.02
N GLU A 118 -1.71 2.43 -27.71
CA GLU A 118 -2.04 1.02 -27.76
C GLU A 118 -3.10 0.65 -26.69
N ILE A 119 -2.91 1.07 -25.46
CA ILE A 119 -3.84 0.76 -24.35
C ILE A 119 -5.24 1.28 -24.64
N PHE A 120 -5.36 2.53 -25.03
CA PHE A 120 -6.65 3.19 -25.16
C PHE A 120 -7.20 3.24 -26.59
N THR A 121 -6.49 2.61 -27.53
CA THR A 121 -6.84 2.63 -28.97
C THR A 121 -6.98 4.08 -29.47
N LEU A 122 -6.01 4.93 -29.13
CA LEU A 122 -5.97 6.33 -29.50
C LEU A 122 -5.22 6.55 -30.81
N GLN A 123 -5.44 7.72 -31.42
CA GLN A 123 -4.59 8.20 -32.48
C GLN A 123 -3.33 8.84 -31.91
N LYS A 124 -2.28 8.91 -32.72
CA LYS A 124 -1.01 9.50 -32.32
C LYS A 124 -1.18 10.92 -31.77
N GLY A 125 -0.74 11.10 -30.51
CA GLY A 125 -0.77 12.38 -29.84
C GLY A 125 -2.16 12.81 -29.33
N ASP A 126 -3.15 11.94 -29.34
CA ASP A 126 -4.46 12.24 -28.73
C ASP A 126 -4.29 12.65 -27.26
N PRO A 127 -5.08 13.60 -26.77
CA PRO A 127 -4.93 14.11 -25.40
C PRO A 127 -5.37 13.07 -24.36
N VAL A 128 -4.60 12.97 -23.29
CA VAL A 128 -4.83 12.10 -22.14
C VAL A 128 -4.70 12.90 -20.85
N ASN A 129 -5.64 12.77 -19.93
CA ASN A 129 -5.52 13.28 -18.58
C ASN A 129 -4.52 12.42 -17.80
N MET A 130 -3.46 13.02 -17.26
CA MET A 130 -2.53 12.41 -16.31
C MET A 130 -2.85 12.96 -14.92
N LEU A 131 -3.30 12.10 -14.03
CA LEU A 131 -3.70 12.42 -12.67
C LEU A 131 -2.71 11.78 -11.68
N GLU A 132 -2.10 12.60 -10.85
CA GLU A 132 -1.19 12.15 -9.79
C GLU A 132 -1.82 12.39 -8.41
N ARG A 133 -1.83 11.35 -7.58
CA ARG A 133 -2.42 11.40 -6.24
C ARG A 133 -1.53 10.73 -5.20
N ILE A 134 -1.56 11.27 -3.99
CA ILE A 134 -1.06 10.57 -2.81
C ILE A 134 -2.25 10.28 -1.91
N ARG A 135 -2.36 9.02 -1.49
CA ARG A 135 -3.40 8.56 -0.57
C ARG A 135 -2.77 8.30 0.79
N TYR A 136 -3.42 8.80 1.81
CA TYR A 136 -2.97 8.78 3.19
C TYR A 136 -3.89 7.92 4.05
N ALA A 137 -3.30 7.31 5.08
CA ALA A 137 -4.00 6.71 6.21
C ALA A 137 -3.48 7.37 7.49
N ASP A 138 -4.36 7.97 8.31
CA ASP A 138 -3.98 8.67 9.55
C ASP A 138 -2.89 9.74 9.34
N ASN A 139 -2.98 10.52 8.24
CA ASN A 139 -2.02 11.54 7.79
C ASN A 139 -0.64 11.02 7.34
N GLU A 140 -0.41 9.70 7.35
CA GLU A 140 0.81 9.11 6.80
C GLU A 140 0.58 8.68 5.34
N PRO A 141 1.52 8.99 4.41
CA PRO A 141 1.40 8.58 3.02
C PRO A 141 1.45 7.06 2.93
N LEU A 142 0.45 6.46 2.30
CA LEU A 142 0.32 5.02 2.12
C LEU A 142 0.69 4.58 0.72
N GLN A 143 0.22 5.32 -0.27
CA GLN A 143 0.43 5.00 -1.68
C GLN A 143 0.45 6.26 -2.55
N TYR A 144 1.23 6.17 -3.63
CA TYR A 144 1.30 7.15 -4.71
C TYR A 144 0.77 6.52 -5.99
N GLU A 145 -0.09 7.24 -6.70
CA GLU A 145 -0.76 6.77 -7.91
C GLU A 145 -0.56 7.76 -9.04
N ILE A 146 -0.27 7.24 -10.22
CA ILE A 146 -0.40 7.95 -11.50
C ILE A 146 -1.48 7.22 -12.30
N ALA A 147 -2.53 7.93 -12.69
CA ALA A 147 -3.62 7.41 -13.51
C ALA A 147 -3.73 8.20 -14.83
N TYR A 148 -3.92 7.47 -15.92
CA TYR A 148 -4.12 8.02 -17.25
C TYR A 148 -5.55 7.73 -17.69
N LEU A 149 -6.24 8.74 -18.20
CA LEU A 149 -7.62 8.64 -18.69
C LEU A 149 -7.73 9.36 -20.02
N PRO A 150 -8.37 8.77 -21.05
CA PRO A 150 -8.56 9.44 -22.34
C PRO A 150 -9.35 10.76 -22.16
N TRP A 151 -8.77 11.87 -22.59
CA TRP A 151 -9.37 13.19 -22.38
C TRP A 151 -10.74 13.32 -23.04
N ARG A 152 -10.95 12.72 -24.22
CA ARG A 152 -12.22 12.77 -24.94
C ARG A 152 -13.38 12.16 -24.15
N GLN A 153 -13.11 11.18 -23.29
CA GLN A 153 -14.10 10.53 -22.44
C GLN A 153 -14.25 11.24 -21.08
N THR A 154 -13.25 12.00 -20.67
CA THR A 154 -13.21 12.71 -19.38
C THR A 154 -12.86 14.19 -19.54
N PRO A 155 -13.57 14.95 -20.45
CA PRO A 155 -13.27 16.35 -20.67
C PRO A 155 -13.61 17.17 -19.43
N GLY A 156 -12.70 18.08 -19.03
CA GLY A 156 -12.92 18.92 -17.85
C GLY A 156 -12.82 18.21 -16.52
N LEU A 157 -12.12 17.07 -16.49
CA LEU A 157 -11.80 16.40 -15.21
C LEU A 157 -11.17 17.40 -14.24
N ASN A 158 -11.67 17.45 -13.00
CA ASN A 158 -11.30 18.48 -12.02
C ASN A 158 -10.50 17.87 -10.86
N ALA A 159 -9.37 18.49 -10.51
CA ALA A 159 -8.47 18.02 -9.46
C ALA A 159 -9.17 17.85 -8.09
N LYS A 160 -10.00 18.82 -7.68
CA LYS A 160 -10.70 18.79 -6.39
C LYS A 160 -11.70 17.64 -6.30
N GLU A 161 -12.34 17.28 -7.39
CA GLU A 161 -13.27 16.15 -7.45
C GLU A 161 -12.52 14.82 -7.42
N CYS A 162 -11.30 14.78 -8.00
CA CYS A 162 -10.41 13.61 -7.94
C CYS A 162 -9.81 13.32 -6.56
N GLU A 163 -9.99 14.19 -5.56
CA GLU A 163 -9.69 13.91 -4.15
C GLU A 163 -10.69 12.95 -3.50
N LYS A 164 -11.67 12.49 -4.26
CA LYS A 164 -12.65 11.47 -3.88
C LYS A 164 -12.43 10.18 -4.69
N SER A 165 -13.43 9.30 -4.67
CA SER A 165 -13.40 8.09 -5.48
C SER A 165 -13.45 8.40 -6.98
N LEU A 166 -12.39 8.07 -7.71
CA LEU A 166 -12.31 8.30 -9.14
C LEU A 166 -13.42 7.55 -9.90
N TYR A 167 -13.67 6.29 -9.57
CA TYR A 167 -14.69 5.50 -10.28
C TYR A 167 -16.11 6.01 -10.04
N ARG A 168 -16.40 6.51 -8.83
CA ARG A 168 -17.67 7.20 -8.60
C ARG A 168 -17.78 8.51 -9.39
N LEU A 169 -16.69 9.25 -9.50
CA LEU A 169 -16.64 10.46 -10.31
C LEU A 169 -16.88 10.13 -11.79
N LEU A 170 -16.20 9.11 -12.32
CA LEU A 170 -16.38 8.65 -13.71
C LEU A 170 -17.85 8.27 -13.99
N GLU A 171 -18.47 7.50 -13.08
CA GLU A 171 -19.86 7.06 -13.21
C GLU A 171 -20.84 8.24 -13.14
N HIS A 172 -20.69 9.13 -12.14
CA HIS A 172 -21.67 10.21 -11.92
C HIS A 172 -21.52 11.40 -12.85
N GLN A 173 -20.32 11.81 -13.20
CA GLN A 173 -20.08 13.00 -14.00
C GLN A 173 -20.02 12.68 -15.50
N PHE A 174 -19.44 11.55 -15.87
CA PHE A 174 -19.20 11.20 -17.26
C PHE A 174 -20.05 10.03 -17.76
N GLY A 175 -20.84 9.40 -16.90
CA GLY A 175 -21.63 8.20 -17.25
C GLY A 175 -20.80 6.95 -17.51
N LEU A 176 -19.52 6.95 -17.10
CA LEU A 176 -18.55 5.91 -17.39
C LEU A 176 -18.45 4.93 -16.21
N LYS A 177 -19.20 3.86 -16.29
CA LYS A 177 -19.21 2.83 -15.23
C LYS A 177 -18.15 1.76 -15.47
N VAL A 178 -17.12 1.73 -14.62
CA VAL A 178 -16.12 0.67 -14.64
C VAL A 178 -16.78 -0.66 -14.27
N LYS A 179 -16.59 -1.68 -15.11
CA LYS A 179 -17.16 -3.02 -14.95
C LYS A 179 -16.13 -4.11 -14.70
N LYS A 180 -14.89 -3.88 -15.15
CA LYS A 180 -13.80 -4.84 -15.03
C LYS A 180 -12.49 -4.12 -14.78
N THR A 181 -11.68 -4.66 -13.89
CA THR A 181 -10.26 -4.32 -13.76
C THR A 181 -9.40 -5.57 -13.99
N ILE A 182 -8.21 -5.36 -14.57
CA ILE A 182 -7.13 -6.34 -14.59
C ILE A 182 -5.98 -5.71 -13.84
N GLU A 183 -5.49 -6.40 -12.82
CA GLU A 183 -4.51 -5.85 -11.90
C GLU A 183 -3.28 -6.77 -11.83
N TYR A 184 -2.10 -6.17 -11.95
CA TYR A 184 -0.81 -6.85 -11.81
C TYR A 184 -0.10 -6.30 -10.58
N LEU A 185 0.15 -7.18 -9.61
CA LEU A 185 0.89 -6.86 -8.39
C LEU A 185 2.34 -7.33 -8.52
N GLU A 186 3.26 -6.39 -8.43
CA GLU A 186 4.69 -6.62 -8.63
C GLU A 186 5.51 -6.08 -7.45
N LEU A 187 6.69 -6.66 -7.23
CA LEU A 187 7.68 -6.09 -6.32
C LEU A 187 8.36 -4.87 -6.97
N SER A 188 8.56 -3.83 -6.18
CA SER A 188 9.20 -2.60 -6.61
C SER A 188 10.08 -2.02 -5.50
N HIS A 189 10.82 -0.97 -5.82
CA HIS A 189 11.61 -0.22 -4.86
C HIS A 189 11.39 1.27 -5.09
N ALA A 190 11.44 2.05 -4.01
CA ALA A 190 11.31 3.50 -4.10
C ALA A 190 12.55 4.10 -4.76
N ASP A 191 12.38 4.72 -5.93
CA ASP A 191 13.36 5.64 -6.47
C ASP A 191 13.37 6.96 -5.69
N LYS A 192 14.12 7.95 -6.13
CA LYS A 192 14.23 9.23 -5.42
C LYS A 192 12.90 9.99 -5.34
N ASP A 193 12.13 9.99 -6.41
CA ASP A 193 10.84 10.71 -6.51
C ASP A 193 9.77 10.04 -5.64
N ILE A 194 9.64 8.72 -5.74
CA ILE A 194 8.72 7.91 -4.92
C ILE A 194 9.10 8.00 -3.44
N ALA A 195 10.41 7.96 -3.13
CA ALA A 195 10.90 8.05 -1.76
C ALA A 195 10.50 9.38 -1.09
N GLU A 196 10.56 10.48 -1.83
CA GLU A 196 10.13 11.80 -1.36
C GLU A 196 8.61 11.84 -1.15
N LYS A 197 7.82 11.42 -2.14
CA LYS A 197 6.34 11.41 -2.11
C LYS A 197 5.79 10.53 -0.98
N LEU A 198 6.37 9.35 -0.79
CA LEU A 198 5.93 8.38 0.22
C LEU A 198 6.65 8.51 1.57
N LYS A 199 7.59 9.46 1.73
CA LYS A 199 8.42 9.67 2.93
C LYS A 199 9.12 8.41 3.41
N VAL A 200 9.72 7.67 2.47
CA VAL A 200 10.54 6.48 2.72
C VAL A 200 11.98 6.71 2.29
N LYS A 201 12.87 5.78 2.57
CA LYS A 201 14.24 5.83 2.05
C LYS A 201 14.27 5.43 0.58
N VAL A 202 15.20 6.00 -0.19
CA VAL A 202 15.54 5.50 -1.54
C VAL A 202 15.93 4.03 -1.43
N GLY A 203 15.40 3.19 -2.32
CA GLY A 203 15.59 1.74 -2.29
C GLY A 203 14.67 1.00 -1.30
N ALA A 204 13.77 1.69 -0.58
CA ALA A 204 12.81 1.01 0.29
C ALA A 204 11.93 0.04 -0.52
N PRO A 205 11.65 -1.17 0.01
CA PRO A 205 10.76 -2.11 -0.65
C PRO A 205 9.36 -1.53 -0.80
N CYS A 206 8.80 -1.68 -1.99
CA CYS A 206 7.45 -1.24 -2.35
C CYS A 206 6.73 -2.36 -3.11
N PHE A 207 5.41 -2.23 -3.21
CA PHE A 207 4.60 -2.96 -4.18
C PHE A 207 4.14 -2.00 -5.26
N SER A 208 4.15 -2.46 -6.50
CA SER A 208 3.57 -1.77 -7.67
C SER A 208 2.31 -2.50 -8.08
N LEU A 209 1.18 -1.82 -8.11
CA LEU A 209 -0.08 -2.32 -8.64
C LEU A 209 -0.36 -1.59 -9.95
N ILE A 210 -0.34 -2.32 -11.05
CA ILE A 210 -0.69 -1.82 -12.38
C ILE A 210 -2.14 -2.22 -12.65
N THR A 211 -2.99 -1.25 -12.95
CA THR A 211 -4.42 -1.46 -13.17
C THR A 211 -4.82 -1.03 -14.58
N TYR A 212 -5.55 -1.89 -15.26
CA TYR A 212 -6.30 -1.59 -16.49
C TYR A 212 -7.78 -1.68 -16.18
N ALA A 213 -8.53 -0.59 -16.36
CA ALA A 213 -9.96 -0.55 -16.11
C ALA A 213 -10.77 -0.43 -17.41
N TYR A 214 -11.87 -1.16 -17.46
CA TYR A 214 -12.70 -1.30 -18.65
C TYR A 214 -14.17 -1.02 -18.33
N LEU A 215 -14.87 -0.43 -19.31
CA LEU A 215 -16.31 -0.29 -19.32
C LEU A 215 -16.99 -1.64 -19.66
N GLU A 216 -18.34 -1.65 -19.70
CA GLU A 216 -19.13 -2.86 -19.98
C GLU A 216 -18.92 -3.40 -21.39
N ASP A 217 -18.71 -2.52 -22.36
CA ASP A 217 -18.43 -2.82 -23.76
C ASP A 217 -16.98 -3.25 -24.04
N GLY A 218 -16.15 -3.28 -22.99
CA GLY A 218 -14.73 -3.60 -23.09
C GLY A 218 -13.84 -2.40 -23.42
N THR A 219 -14.39 -1.20 -23.54
CA THR A 219 -13.60 0.03 -23.79
C THR A 219 -12.67 0.32 -22.60
N PRO A 220 -11.36 0.46 -22.81
CA PRO A 220 -10.44 0.84 -21.74
C PRO A 220 -10.65 2.31 -21.36
N ILE A 221 -10.76 2.58 -20.04
CA ILE A 221 -11.04 3.93 -19.54
C ILE A 221 -9.95 4.46 -18.59
N GLU A 222 -9.21 3.59 -17.94
CA GLU A 222 -8.11 3.97 -17.07
C GLU A 222 -6.96 2.98 -17.23
N TYR A 223 -5.76 3.52 -17.26
CA TYR A 223 -4.52 2.82 -16.95
C TYR A 223 -3.87 3.53 -15.76
N SER A 224 -3.53 2.81 -14.72
CA SER A 224 -2.87 3.41 -13.56
C SER A 224 -1.75 2.53 -13.01
N LYS A 225 -0.78 3.22 -12.40
CA LYS A 225 0.29 2.62 -11.63
C LYS A 225 0.26 3.18 -10.22
N THR A 226 0.05 2.31 -9.25
CA THR A 226 0.01 2.67 -7.83
C THR A 226 1.19 2.03 -7.10
N ILE A 227 1.98 2.85 -6.43
CA ILE A 227 3.10 2.38 -5.61
C ILE A 227 2.69 2.43 -4.14
N PHE A 228 2.77 1.29 -3.48
CA PHE A 228 2.47 1.12 -2.05
C PHE A 228 3.75 0.98 -1.25
N ARG A 229 3.79 1.60 -0.10
CA ARG A 229 4.87 1.37 0.87
C ARG A 229 4.81 -0.08 1.38
N GLY A 230 5.92 -0.81 1.26
CA GLY A 230 5.99 -2.21 1.69
C GLY A 230 5.96 -2.41 3.20
N ASP A 231 6.33 -1.37 3.97
CA ASP A 231 6.28 -1.39 5.43
C ASP A 231 4.86 -1.20 6.01
N THR A 232 3.95 -0.60 5.24
CA THR A 232 2.58 -0.28 5.69
C THR A 232 1.49 -1.01 4.92
N ALA A 233 1.74 -1.51 3.70
CA ALA A 233 0.76 -2.24 2.92
C ALA A 233 0.79 -3.76 3.19
N ASN A 234 -0.39 -4.37 3.19
CA ASN A 234 -0.58 -5.82 3.24
C ASN A 234 -1.69 -6.22 2.27
N PHE A 235 -1.36 -7.03 1.26
CA PHE A 235 -2.33 -7.51 0.28
C PHE A 235 -2.93 -8.83 0.74
N VAL A 236 -4.26 -8.89 0.78
CA VAL A 236 -5.02 -10.05 1.22
C VAL A 236 -5.90 -10.56 0.08
N ILE A 237 -5.77 -11.84 -0.24
CA ILE A 237 -6.64 -12.55 -1.17
C ILE A 237 -7.41 -13.57 -0.34
N GLU A 238 -8.73 -13.40 -0.25
CA GLU A 238 -9.62 -14.33 0.43
C GLU A 238 -10.34 -15.20 -0.61
N ARG A 239 -10.34 -16.49 -0.38
CA ARG A 239 -11.00 -17.48 -1.25
C ARG A 239 -11.96 -18.29 -0.40
N HIS A 240 -13.20 -18.40 -0.88
CA HIS A 240 -14.21 -19.30 -0.32
C HIS A 240 -14.36 -20.50 -1.28
N TYR A 241 -14.37 -21.73 -0.74
CA TYR A 241 -14.49 -22.98 -1.49
C TYR A 241 -15.81 -23.67 -1.17
#